data_341ad8b992a4166951330d5ed7427ced
#
_entry.id   341ad8b992a4166951330d5ed7427ced
#
_cell.length_a   1.000
_cell.length_b   1.000
_cell.length_c   1.000
_cell.angle_alpha   90.00
_cell.angle_beta   90.00
_cell.angle_gamma   90.00
#
_symmetry.space_group_name_H-M   'P 1'
#
loop_
_entity.id
_entity.type
_entity.pdbx_description
1 polymer ?
#
loop_
_entity_poly.entity_id
_entity_poly.type
_entity_poly.pdbx_seq_one_letter_code
_entity_poly.pdbx_strand_id
1 'polypeptide(L)'
;MSNSLQWADTIKSQSKVFNPMGKGKTAPISPYDIAGVAAVALTSAGHEGKAYDLTGAELLSTAEQVEILSKVIGKPIDCVDVPVEVAAERAIASGLPEALVESLAELWVQIRKEAGAFQTNEVERLTGRPAQAFETWCREHRSAFM
;
A
#
# COMPACT_ATOMS: atom_id res chain seq x y z
N MET A 1 3.32 1.73 -0.66
CA MET A 1 3.50 0.83 -1.83
C MET A 1 4.26 -0.45 -1.49
N SER A 2 5.36 -0.40 -0.73
CA SER A 2 6.13 -1.61 -0.36
C SER A 2 5.33 -2.74 0.29
N ASN A 3 4.22 -2.43 0.96
CA ASN A 3 3.31 -3.45 1.52
C ASN A 3 2.75 -4.41 0.44
N SER A 4 2.68 -3.98 -0.83
CA SER A 4 2.23 -4.86 -1.91
C SER A 4 3.22 -5.98 -2.24
N LEU A 5 4.48 -5.89 -1.78
CA LEU A 5 5.46 -6.98 -1.93
C LEU A 5 5.05 -8.25 -1.20
N GLN A 6 4.21 -8.16 -0.15
CA GLN A 6 3.66 -9.33 0.55
C GLN A 6 2.77 -10.21 -0.36
N TRP A 7 2.31 -9.71 -1.50
CA TRP A 7 1.53 -10.47 -2.47
C TRP A 7 2.38 -11.36 -3.38
N ALA A 8 3.71 -11.17 -3.39
CA ALA A 8 4.61 -11.82 -4.33
C ALA A 8 4.48 -13.35 -4.36
N ASP A 9 4.47 -13.99 -3.20
CA ASP A 9 4.39 -15.46 -3.11
C ASP A 9 3.07 -16.01 -3.62
N THR A 10 1.94 -15.37 -3.28
CA THR A 10 0.61 -15.81 -3.73
C THR A 10 0.39 -15.50 -5.21
N ILE A 11 0.98 -14.42 -5.74
CA ILE A 11 0.96 -14.12 -7.17
C ILE A 11 1.77 -15.16 -7.95
N LYS A 12 2.99 -15.51 -7.50
CA LYS A 12 3.83 -16.50 -8.17
C LYS A 12 3.23 -17.89 -8.15
N SER A 13 2.69 -18.32 -7.02
CA SER A 13 2.21 -19.68 -6.83
C SER A 13 0.79 -19.91 -7.31
N GLN A 14 -0.09 -18.91 -7.22
CA GLN A 14 -1.53 -19.05 -7.44
C GLN A 14 -2.14 -18.01 -8.38
N SER A 15 -1.38 -16.98 -8.80
CA SER A 15 -1.89 -15.82 -9.53
C SER A 15 -3.03 -15.11 -8.77
N LYS A 16 -2.94 -14.99 -7.44
CA LYS A 16 -3.99 -14.44 -6.59
C LYS A 16 -3.46 -13.47 -5.55
N VAL A 17 -4.30 -12.50 -5.22
CA VAL A 17 -4.17 -11.61 -4.04
C VAL A 17 -5.44 -11.76 -3.21
N PHE A 18 -5.28 -12.04 -1.92
CA PHE A 18 -6.40 -12.14 -0.97
C PHE A 18 -6.62 -10.77 -0.32
N ASN A 19 -7.83 -10.24 -0.50
CA ASN A 19 -8.17 -8.88 -0.11
C ASN A 19 -9.14 -8.86 1.09
N PRO A 20 -8.68 -8.49 2.31
CA PRO A 20 -9.56 -8.32 3.46
C PRO A 20 -10.25 -6.95 3.50
N MET A 21 -9.81 -5.99 2.68
CA MET A 21 -10.27 -4.60 2.74
C MET A 21 -11.50 -4.31 1.85
N GLY A 22 -12.02 -5.30 1.12
CA GLY A 22 -13.19 -5.14 0.27
C GLY A 22 -12.99 -4.05 -0.79
N LYS A 23 -13.92 -3.09 -0.85
CA LYS A 23 -13.89 -1.95 -1.76
C LYS A 23 -13.17 -0.72 -1.17
N GLY A 24 -12.73 -0.80 0.08
CA GLY A 24 -12.06 0.30 0.76
C GLY A 24 -10.80 0.75 0.02
N LYS A 25 -10.57 2.06 0.02
CA LYS A 25 -9.47 2.70 -0.69
C LYS A 25 -8.41 3.21 0.27
N THR A 26 -7.17 3.14 -0.15
CA THR A 26 -6.01 3.74 0.51
C THR A 26 -5.23 4.55 -0.50
N ALA A 27 -4.38 5.46 -0.04
CA ALA A 27 -3.43 6.18 -0.91
C ALA A 27 -2.01 5.64 -0.68
N PRO A 28 -1.63 4.50 -1.32
CA PRO A 28 -0.33 3.88 -1.10
C PRO A 28 0.79 4.84 -1.49
N ILE A 29 1.69 5.10 -0.54
CA ILE A 29 2.84 6.00 -0.72
C ILE A 29 4.12 5.20 -1.00
N SER A 30 5.00 5.75 -1.82
CA SER A 30 6.31 5.20 -2.11
C SER A 30 7.29 5.48 -0.96
N PRO A 31 8.16 4.51 -0.57
CA PRO A 31 9.28 4.79 0.31
C PRO A 31 10.20 5.92 -0.20
N TYR A 32 10.33 6.09 -1.51
CA TYR A 32 11.08 7.17 -2.13
C TYR A 32 10.48 8.56 -1.78
N ASP A 33 9.15 8.68 -1.76
CA ASP A 33 8.47 9.92 -1.40
C ASP A 33 8.61 10.22 0.09
N ILE A 34 8.47 9.20 0.94
CA ILE A 34 8.70 9.32 2.39
C ILE A 34 10.12 9.81 2.66
N ALA A 35 11.12 9.20 2.03
CA ALA A 35 12.52 9.59 2.16
C ALA A 35 12.77 11.02 1.65
N GLY A 36 12.14 11.41 0.54
CA GLY A 36 12.22 12.76 0.01
C GLY A 36 11.72 13.83 0.98
N VAL A 37 10.56 13.60 1.58
CA VAL A 37 9.99 14.50 2.60
C VAL A 37 10.88 14.53 3.85
N ALA A 38 11.36 13.37 4.31
CA ALA A 38 12.26 13.30 5.46
C ALA A 38 13.55 14.09 5.21
N ALA A 39 14.14 13.97 4.01
CA ALA A 39 15.33 14.74 3.64
C ALA A 39 15.07 16.26 3.71
N VAL A 40 13.96 16.74 3.16
CA VAL A 40 13.59 18.17 3.24
C VAL A 40 13.43 18.60 4.70
N ALA A 41 12.68 17.83 5.50
CA ALA A 41 12.42 18.18 6.90
C ALA A 41 13.69 18.22 7.76
N LEU A 42 14.70 17.42 7.43
CA LEU A 42 15.98 17.36 8.16
C LEU A 42 17.01 18.38 7.69
N THR A 43 16.89 18.88 6.47
CA THR A 43 17.92 19.77 5.86
C THR A 43 17.47 21.22 5.68
N SER A 44 16.19 21.52 5.92
CA SER A 44 15.61 22.85 5.78
C SER A 44 15.05 23.34 7.11
N ALA A 45 15.05 24.64 7.34
CA ALA A 45 14.47 25.25 8.53
C ALA A 45 12.92 25.32 8.45
N GLY A 46 12.30 25.40 9.61
CA GLY A 46 10.85 25.64 9.71
C GLY A 46 10.00 24.36 9.74
N HIS A 47 10.62 23.21 9.99
CA HIS A 47 9.96 21.91 10.15
C HIS A 47 9.89 21.43 11.61
N GLU A 48 10.52 22.18 12.51
CA GLU A 48 10.60 21.85 13.94
C GLU A 48 9.20 21.75 14.56
N GLY A 49 8.90 20.63 15.23
CA GLY A 49 7.62 20.39 15.89
C GLY A 49 6.44 20.19 14.95
N LYS A 50 6.66 20.09 13.64
CA LYS A 50 5.58 19.82 12.66
C LYS A 50 5.39 18.33 12.42
N ALA A 51 4.15 17.96 12.16
CA ALA A 51 3.76 16.64 11.67
C ALA A 51 3.14 16.78 10.26
N TYR A 52 3.37 15.79 9.40
CA TYR A 52 2.89 15.77 8.03
C TYR A 52 2.21 14.45 7.73
N ASP A 53 0.96 14.49 7.30
CA ASP A 53 0.23 13.33 6.83
C ASP A 53 0.57 13.08 5.36
N LEU A 54 1.41 12.09 5.10
CA LEU A 54 1.89 11.78 3.76
C LEU A 54 1.03 10.69 3.11
N THR A 55 0.61 10.95 1.89
CA THR A 55 -0.11 9.98 1.06
C THR A 55 0.53 9.84 -0.31
N GLY A 56 0.21 8.73 -1.01
CA GLY A 56 0.53 8.58 -2.42
C GLY A 56 -0.34 9.45 -3.33
N ALA A 57 -0.07 9.38 -4.61
CA ALA A 57 -0.73 10.19 -5.64
C ALA A 57 -2.18 9.78 -5.92
N GLU A 58 -2.59 8.57 -5.54
CA GLU A 58 -3.85 7.98 -5.98
C GLU A 58 -4.56 7.25 -4.84
N LEU A 59 -5.89 7.42 -4.74
CA LEU A 59 -6.76 6.61 -3.88
C LEU A 59 -7.16 5.33 -4.63
N LEU A 60 -6.62 4.20 -4.21
CA LEU A 60 -6.81 2.91 -4.87
C LEU A 60 -7.35 1.85 -3.90
N SER A 61 -8.33 1.09 -4.32
CA SER A 61 -8.71 -0.17 -3.68
C SER A 61 -7.65 -1.24 -3.97
N THR A 62 -7.66 -2.35 -3.22
CA THR A 62 -6.78 -3.48 -3.51
C THR A 62 -7.01 -4.02 -4.92
N ALA A 63 -8.26 -4.08 -5.37
CA ALA A 63 -8.59 -4.56 -6.71
C ALA A 63 -7.99 -3.67 -7.80
N GLU A 64 -8.09 -2.35 -7.66
CA GLU A 64 -7.47 -1.39 -8.58
C GLU A 64 -5.92 -1.50 -8.58
N GLN A 65 -5.30 -1.69 -7.41
CA GLN A 65 -3.86 -1.93 -7.31
C GLN A 65 -3.45 -3.24 -8.02
N VAL A 66 -4.20 -4.32 -7.83
CA VAL A 66 -3.98 -5.62 -8.48
C VAL A 66 -4.15 -5.52 -10.00
N GLU A 67 -5.14 -4.76 -10.49
CA GLU A 67 -5.32 -4.52 -11.91
C GLU A 67 -4.11 -3.79 -12.54
N ILE A 68 -3.61 -2.74 -11.88
CA ILE A 68 -2.41 -2.03 -12.32
C ILE A 68 -1.21 -2.97 -12.37
N LEU A 69 -0.98 -3.74 -11.30
CA LEU A 69 0.13 -4.69 -11.22
C LEU A 69 0.03 -5.78 -12.31
N SER A 70 -1.17 -6.34 -12.51
CA SER A 70 -1.46 -7.33 -13.54
C SER A 70 -1.07 -6.83 -14.94
N LYS A 71 -1.43 -5.59 -15.28
CA LYS A 71 -1.04 -4.93 -16.54
C LYS A 71 0.48 -4.78 -16.65
N VAL A 72 1.14 -4.36 -15.58
CA VAL A 72 2.61 -4.14 -15.57
C VAL A 72 3.40 -5.43 -15.76
N ILE A 73 2.99 -6.51 -15.11
CA ILE A 73 3.69 -7.80 -15.25
C ILE A 73 3.26 -8.59 -16.50
N GLY A 74 2.13 -8.20 -17.12
CA GLY A 74 1.59 -8.89 -18.31
C GLY A 74 0.99 -10.26 -18.00
N LYS A 75 0.50 -10.47 -16.76
CA LYS A 75 -0.04 -11.73 -16.29
C LYS A 75 -1.33 -11.47 -15.50
N PRO A 76 -2.43 -12.21 -15.75
CA PRO A 76 -3.66 -12.04 -15.01
C PRO A 76 -3.46 -12.40 -13.53
N ILE A 77 -4.00 -11.58 -12.65
CA ILE A 77 -4.00 -11.79 -11.20
C ILE A 77 -5.44 -11.62 -10.71
N ASP A 78 -5.95 -12.63 -10.00
CA ASP A 78 -7.26 -12.57 -9.38
C ASP A 78 -7.18 -11.86 -8.03
N CYS A 79 -8.00 -10.84 -7.83
CA CYS A 79 -8.20 -10.22 -6.52
C CYS A 79 -9.39 -10.89 -5.83
N VAL A 80 -9.12 -11.69 -4.82
CA VAL A 80 -10.14 -12.49 -4.11
C VAL A 80 -10.53 -11.79 -2.82
N ASP A 81 -11.77 -11.31 -2.72
CA ASP A 81 -12.29 -10.74 -1.47
C ASP A 81 -12.46 -11.85 -0.43
N VAL A 82 -11.94 -11.63 0.78
CA VAL A 82 -12.00 -12.59 1.89
C VAL A 82 -12.46 -11.88 3.17
N PRO A 83 -13.12 -12.60 4.09
CA PRO A 83 -13.36 -12.11 5.44
C PRO A 83 -12.05 -11.71 6.14
N VAL A 84 -12.12 -10.70 7.01
CA VAL A 84 -10.96 -10.23 7.78
C VAL A 84 -10.35 -11.35 8.64
N GLU A 85 -11.21 -12.20 9.20
CA GLU A 85 -10.81 -13.32 10.03
C GLU A 85 -9.97 -14.34 9.25
N VAL A 86 -10.37 -14.64 8.00
CA VAL A 86 -9.64 -15.55 7.11
C VAL A 86 -8.27 -14.96 6.73
N ALA A 87 -8.20 -13.66 6.50
CA ALA A 87 -6.93 -13.00 6.23
C ALA A 87 -6.00 -13.00 7.44
N ALA A 88 -6.56 -12.80 8.64
CA ALA A 88 -5.82 -12.86 9.90
C ALA A 88 -5.22 -14.26 10.15
N GLU A 89 -6.03 -15.32 10.00
CA GLU A 89 -5.56 -16.71 10.12
C GLU A 89 -4.41 -17.01 9.15
N ARG A 90 -4.51 -16.57 7.90
CA ARG A 90 -3.44 -16.72 6.90
C ARG A 90 -2.17 -15.96 7.27
N ALA A 91 -2.31 -14.75 7.81
CA ALA A 91 -1.19 -13.94 8.25
C ALA A 91 -0.43 -14.60 9.42
N ILE A 92 -1.15 -15.13 10.40
CA ILE A 92 -0.56 -15.92 11.51
C ILE A 92 0.13 -17.17 10.96
N ALA A 93 -0.53 -17.91 10.07
CA ALA A 93 0.05 -19.13 9.47
C ALA A 93 1.32 -18.83 8.64
N SER A 94 1.48 -17.61 8.12
CA SER A 94 2.69 -17.17 7.42
C SER A 94 3.82 -16.72 8.38
N GLY A 95 3.58 -16.75 9.70
CA GLY A 95 4.57 -16.45 10.73
C GLY A 95 4.54 -15.02 11.28
N LEU A 96 3.50 -14.22 10.96
CA LEU A 96 3.35 -12.91 11.59
C LEU A 96 2.94 -13.08 13.08
N PRO A 97 3.49 -12.25 13.98
CA PRO A 97 3.07 -12.24 15.38
C PRO A 97 1.58 -11.92 15.54
N GLU A 98 0.89 -12.66 16.41
CA GLU A 98 -0.56 -12.54 16.62
C GLU A 98 -0.98 -11.10 17.00
N ALA A 99 -0.25 -10.45 17.92
CA ALA A 99 -0.52 -9.05 18.30
C ALA A 99 -0.43 -8.05 17.12
N LEU A 100 0.46 -8.31 16.15
CA LEU A 100 0.54 -7.51 14.93
C LEU A 100 -0.67 -7.77 14.03
N VAL A 101 -1.07 -9.04 13.92
CA VAL A 101 -2.22 -9.43 13.08
C VAL A 101 -3.53 -8.87 13.64
N GLU A 102 -3.71 -8.81 14.95
CA GLU A 102 -4.85 -8.15 15.58
C GLU A 102 -4.94 -6.66 15.17
N SER A 103 -3.83 -5.93 15.26
CA SER A 103 -3.77 -4.52 14.85
C SER A 103 -4.04 -4.34 13.35
N LEU A 104 -3.54 -5.26 12.51
CA LEU A 104 -3.81 -5.26 11.07
C LEU A 104 -5.28 -5.55 10.78
N ALA A 105 -5.91 -6.49 11.50
CA ALA A 105 -7.31 -6.82 11.33
C ALA A 105 -8.22 -5.62 11.64
N GLU A 106 -7.94 -4.89 12.72
CA GLU A 106 -8.64 -3.65 13.04
C GLU A 106 -8.51 -2.62 11.90
N LEU A 107 -7.30 -2.43 11.36
CA LEU A 107 -7.05 -1.54 10.24
C LEU A 107 -7.83 -1.98 8.99
N TRP A 108 -7.83 -3.27 8.65
CA TRP A 108 -8.59 -3.80 7.50
C TRP A 108 -10.09 -3.56 7.65
N VAL A 109 -10.64 -3.73 8.87
CA VAL A 109 -12.05 -3.42 9.16
C VAL A 109 -12.34 -1.93 8.92
N GLN A 110 -11.46 -1.03 9.37
CA GLN A 110 -11.65 0.41 9.15
C GLN A 110 -11.61 0.77 7.67
N ILE A 111 -10.62 0.25 6.93
CA ILE A 111 -10.52 0.49 5.49
C ILE A 111 -11.75 -0.07 4.76
N ARG A 112 -12.21 -1.28 5.12
CA ARG A 112 -13.40 -1.91 4.52
C ARG A 112 -14.67 -1.08 4.71
N LYS A 113 -14.77 -0.31 5.81
CA LYS A 113 -15.86 0.63 6.08
C LYS A 113 -15.68 1.99 5.39
N GLU A 114 -14.66 2.12 4.53
CA GLU A 114 -14.28 3.39 3.89
C GLU A 114 -13.93 4.52 4.88
N ALA A 115 -13.72 4.18 6.15
CA ALA A 115 -13.28 5.10 7.16
C ALA A 115 -11.80 5.43 6.96
N GLY A 116 -11.48 6.69 6.66
CA GLY A 116 -10.10 7.17 6.57
C GLY A 116 -9.48 7.15 5.17
N ALA A 117 -10.26 6.95 4.10
CA ALA A 117 -9.78 7.22 2.76
C ALA A 117 -9.54 8.73 2.59
N PHE A 118 -8.30 9.17 2.69
CA PHE A 118 -7.91 10.57 2.50
C PHE A 118 -6.66 10.66 1.63
N GLN A 119 -6.48 11.81 1.02
CA GLN A 119 -5.33 12.13 0.17
C GLN A 119 -4.86 13.54 0.49
N THR A 120 -3.54 13.72 0.57
CA THR A 120 -2.89 15.01 0.79
C THR A 120 -1.95 15.32 -0.38
N ASN A 121 -1.55 16.58 -0.49
CA ASN A 121 -0.53 17.03 -1.44
C ASN A 121 0.82 17.34 -0.76
N GLU A 122 1.02 16.84 0.46
CA GLU A 122 2.19 17.15 1.28
C GLU A 122 3.52 16.75 0.62
N VAL A 123 3.55 15.62 -0.11
CA VAL A 123 4.75 15.20 -0.85
C VAL A 123 5.15 16.28 -1.85
N GLU A 124 4.21 16.72 -2.70
CA GLU A 124 4.50 17.74 -3.72
C GLU A 124 4.81 19.09 -3.09
N ARG A 125 4.05 19.50 -2.08
CA ARG A 125 4.25 20.76 -1.37
C ARG A 125 5.64 20.86 -0.74
N LEU A 126 6.14 19.76 -0.17
CA LEU A 126 7.42 19.76 0.55
C LEU A 126 8.62 19.49 -0.37
N THR A 127 8.47 18.60 -1.34
CA THR A 127 9.57 18.17 -2.21
C THR A 127 9.64 18.90 -3.53
N GLY A 128 8.60 19.64 -3.93
CA GLY A 128 8.49 20.30 -5.23
C GLY A 128 8.25 19.35 -6.41
N ARG A 129 7.99 18.07 -6.15
CA ARG A 129 7.68 17.07 -7.17
C ARG A 129 6.43 16.26 -6.79
N PRO A 130 5.61 15.82 -7.77
CA PRO A 130 4.45 15.00 -7.48
C PRO A 130 4.85 13.67 -6.83
N ALA A 131 3.95 13.12 -6.00
CA ALA A 131 4.15 11.80 -5.43
C ALA A 131 4.17 10.73 -6.55
N GLN A 132 4.96 9.69 -6.37
CA GLN A 132 5.12 8.60 -7.33
C GLN A 132 3.77 7.89 -7.56
N ALA A 133 3.41 7.67 -8.83
CA ALA A 133 2.25 6.85 -9.18
C ALA A 133 2.49 5.37 -8.84
N PHE A 134 1.43 4.65 -8.46
CA PHE A 134 1.52 3.23 -8.13
C PHE A 134 2.01 2.39 -9.31
N GLU A 135 1.61 2.71 -10.53
CA GLU A 135 2.09 2.04 -11.73
C GLU A 135 3.61 2.15 -11.91
N THR A 136 4.18 3.34 -11.66
CA THR A 136 5.63 3.55 -11.75
C THR A 136 6.36 2.66 -10.75
N TRP A 137 5.90 2.64 -9.51
CA TRP A 137 6.43 1.75 -8.48
C TRP A 137 6.35 0.26 -8.88
N CYS A 138 5.22 -0.18 -9.45
CA CYS A 138 5.06 -1.54 -9.94
C CYS A 138 6.08 -1.89 -11.04
N ARG A 139 6.37 -0.97 -11.95
CA ARG A 139 7.37 -1.17 -13.02
C ARG A 139 8.78 -1.36 -12.44
N GLU A 140 9.15 -0.57 -11.45
CA GLU A 140 10.45 -0.64 -10.77
C GLU A 140 10.61 -1.95 -9.98
N HIS A 141 9.53 -2.50 -9.43
CA HIS A 141 9.54 -3.70 -8.60
C HIS A 141 9.01 -4.95 -9.32
N ARG A 142 8.84 -4.89 -10.63
CA ARG A 142 8.25 -5.96 -11.45
C ARG A 142 8.85 -7.34 -11.19
N SER A 143 10.17 -7.42 -11.05
CA SER A 143 10.87 -8.70 -10.84
C SER A 143 10.48 -9.43 -9.56
N ALA A 144 9.97 -8.71 -8.56
CA ALA A 144 9.51 -9.32 -7.31
C ALA A 144 8.26 -10.20 -7.49
N PHE A 145 7.48 -9.98 -8.55
CA PHE A 145 6.20 -10.65 -8.80
C PHE A 145 6.23 -11.69 -9.95
N MET A 146 7.41 -11.90 -10.53
CA MET A 146 7.61 -12.82 -11.66
C MET A 146 8.24 -14.14 -11.24
#